data_9fb830785c79858bb0f6118e6acd39d2
#
_entry.id   9fb830785c79858bb0f6118e6acd39d2
#
_cell.length_a   1.000
_cell.length_b   1.000
_cell.length_c   1.000
_cell.angle_alpha   90.00
_cell.angle_beta   90.00
_cell.angle_gamma   90.00
#
_symmetry.space_group_name_H-M   'P 1'
#
loop_
_entity.id
_entity.type
_entity.pdbx_description
1 polymer ?
#
loop_
_entity_poly.entity_id
_entity_poly.type
_entity_poly.pdbx_seq_one_letter_code
_entity_poly.pdbx_strand_id
1 'polypeptide(L)'
;MTPDERSVLIRQYADGPAVLRAALSRVPDQAMKWRPAPGKWSVHEIVCHCADSELNGAMRLRYLAVEPLPRIVAYDQDAWAREFDYHGLDPNLALSVLDAARRWTVPVLERMGEEQWRREGTHTERGRYTVEDWLRTFAEHVATHARQIDRTVAAWKARPSGETAKGSLVALGHRRTGE
;
A
#
# COMPACT_ATOMS: atom_id res chain seq x y z
N MET A 1 8.87 14.93 17.69
CA MET A 1 7.38 14.82 17.73
C MET A 1 6.95 14.78 19.19
N THR A 2 5.90 15.53 19.56
CA THR A 2 5.33 15.50 20.92
C THR A 2 4.48 14.22 21.11
N PRO A 3 4.19 13.81 22.37
CA PRO A 3 3.28 12.70 22.63
C PRO A 3 1.87 12.88 22.03
N ASP A 4 1.36 14.13 22.03
CA ASP A 4 0.05 14.43 21.45
C ASP A 4 0.05 14.30 19.93
N GLU A 5 1.11 14.78 19.25
CA GLU A 5 1.28 14.58 17.80
C GLU A 5 1.35 13.10 17.44
N ARG A 6 2.07 12.29 18.24
CA ARG A 6 2.13 10.83 18.04
C ARG A 6 0.75 10.20 18.20
N SER A 7 0.01 10.58 19.22
CA SER A 7 -1.35 10.07 19.48
C SER A 7 -2.31 10.38 18.33
N VAL A 8 -2.22 11.57 17.73
CA VAL A 8 -2.99 11.92 16.53
C VAL A 8 -2.64 11.02 15.36
N LEU A 9 -1.35 10.84 15.08
CA LEU A 9 -0.89 10.02 13.96
C LEU A 9 -1.17 8.52 14.16
N ILE A 10 -1.12 8.01 15.39
CA ILE A 10 -1.49 6.63 15.72
C ILE A 10 -2.98 6.40 15.43
N ARG A 11 -3.85 7.33 15.82
CA ARG A 11 -5.28 7.25 15.46
C ARG A 11 -5.48 7.30 13.94
N GLN A 12 -4.82 8.21 13.24
CA GLN A 12 -4.88 8.27 11.77
C GLN A 12 -4.40 6.97 11.12
N TYR A 13 -3.34 6.36 11.64
CA TYR A 13 -2.86 5.05 11.21
C TYR A 13 -3.91 3.97 11.46
N ALA A 14 -4.51 3.93 12.64
CA ALA A 14 -5.55 2.96 13.01
C ALA A 14 -6.80 3.07 12.11
N ASP A 15 -7.20 4.28 11.74
CA ASP A 15 -8.40 4.56 10.93
C ASP A 15 -8.22 4.21 9.43
N GLY A 16 -7.00 4.00 8.97
CA GLY A 16 -6.70 3.77 7.55
C GLY A 16 -7.54 2.69 6.87
N PRO A 17 -7.75 1.49 7.46
CA PRO A 17 -8.60 0.47 6.84
C PRO A 17 -10.05 0.95 6.61
N ALA A 18 -10.62 1.73 7.52
CA ALA A 18 -11.95 2.31 7.35
C ALA A 18 -11.97 3.35 6.23
N VAL A 19 -10.92 4.19 6.13
CA VAL A 19 -10.75 5.17 5.05
C VAL A 19 -10.67 4.48 3.69
N LEU A 20 -9.91 3.39 3.58
CA LEU A 20 -9.79 2.63 2.33
C LEU A 20 -11.12 1.97 1.94
N ARG A 21 -11.81 1.32 2.90
CA ARG A 21 -13.14 0.73 2.66
C ARG A 21 -14.16 1.78 2.20
N ALA A 22 -14.16 2.97 2.80
CA ALA A 22 -15.02 4.06 2.39
C ALA A 22 -14.72 4.56 0.96
N ALA A 23 -13.47 4.55 0.51
CA ALA A 23 -13.12 4.83 -0.88
C ALA A 23 -13.64 3.72 -1.81
N LEU A 24 -13.43 2.46 -1.44
CA LEU A 24 -13.84 1.29 -2.24
C LEU A 24 -15.35 1.15 -2.39
N SER A 25 -16.14 1.55 -1.40
CA SER A 25 -17.62 1.49 -1.49
C SER A 25 -18.21 2.37 -2.61
N ARG A 26 -17.41 3.28 -3.16
CA ARG A 26 -17.80 4.16 -4.28
C ARG A 26 -17.31 3.67 -5.64
N VAL A 27 -16.59 2.55 -5.68
CA VAL A 27 -15.98 2.02 -6.91
C VAL A 27 -16.94 1.09 -7.62
N PRO A 28 -17.35 1.38 -8.86
CA PRO A 28 -18.12 0.43 -9.66
C PRO A 28 -17.29 -0.83 -9.96
N ASP A 29 -17.92 -2.01 -9.98
CA ASP A 29 -17.24 -3.28 -10.23
C ASP A 29 -16.40 -3.25 -11.53
N GLN A 30 -16.95 -2.65 -12.58
CA GLN A 30 -16.28 -2.52 -13.87
C GLN A 30 -15.03 -1.61 -13.83
N ALA A 31 -14.92 -0.76 -12.80
CA ALA A 31 -13.77 0.13 -12.62
C ALA A 31 -12.62 -0.52 -11.83
N MET A 32 -12.89 -1.62 -11.12
CA MET A 32 -11.93 -2.24 -10.20
C MET A 32 -10.57 -2.56 -10.85
N LYS A 33 -10.59 -3.18 -12.04
CA LYS A 33 -9.37 -3.58 -12.76
C LYS A 33 -8.99 -2.63 -13.90
N TRP A 34 -9.70 -1.51 -14.05
CA TRP A 34 -9.39 -0.52 -15.06
C TRP A 34 -8.18 0.33 -14.64
N ARG A 35 -7.20 0.48 -15.54
CA ARG A 35 -6.04 1.36 -15.35
C ARG A 35 -6.24 2.68 -16.08
N PRO A 36 -6.00 3.84 -15.44
CA PRO A 36 -6.24 5.15 -16.07
C PRO A 36 -5.26 5.48 -17.20
N ALA A 37 -4.09 4.85 -17.22
CA ALA A 37 -3.09 4.97 -18.28
C ALA A 37 -2.09 3.80 -18.19
N PRO A 38 -1.27 3.55 -19.22
CA PRO A 38 -0.14 2.62 -19.15
C PRO A 38 0.78 2.96 -17.95
N GLY A 39 1.19 1.96 -17.20
CA GLY A 39 2.04 2.13 -16.01
C GLY A 39 1.34 2.78 -14.80
N LYS A 40 0.02 2.95 -14.83
CA LYS A 40 -0.76 3.39 -13.67
C LYS A 40 -1.54 2.22 -13.10
N TRP A 41 -1.63 2.18 -11.79
CA TRP A 41 -2.37 1.12 -11.08
C TRP A 41 -3.88 1.30 -11.20
N SER A 42 -4.56 0.17 -11.31
CA SER A 42 -5.99 0.05 -11.10
C SER A 42 -6.33 0.15 -9.60
N VAL A 43 -7.62 0.29 -9.29
CA VAL A 43 -8.08 0.25 -7.90
C VAL A 43 -7.71 -1.07 -7.22
N HIS A 44 -7.86 -2.18 -7.92
CA HIS A 44 -7.49 -3.52 -7.43
C HIS A 44 -6.01 -3.60 -7.02
N GLU A 45 -5.11 -3.14 -7.88
CA GLU A 45 -3.66 -3.13 -7.61
C GLU A 45 -3.31 -2.22 -6.44
N ILE A 46 -3.98 -1.07 -6.30
CA ILE A 46 -3.81 -0.17 -5.15
C ILE A 46 -4.15 -0.90 -3.84
N VAL A 47 -5.22 -1.67 -3.81
CA VAL A 47 -5.63 -2.42 -2.60
C VAL A 47 -4.60 -3.48 -2.22
N CYS A 48 -4.14 -4.27 -3.20
CA CYS A 48 -3.10 -5.28 -2.97
C CYS A 48 -1.79 -4.63 -2.51
N HIS A 49 -1.40 -3.52 -3.14
CA HIS A 49 -0.23 -2.75 -2.71
C HIS A 49 -0.37 -2.25 -1.25
N CYS A 50 -1.54 -1.80 -0.82
CA CYS A 50 -1.74 -1.36 0.55
C CYS A 50 -1.51 -2.50 1.55
N ALA A 51 -1.89 -3.73 1.23
CA ALA A 51 -1.64 -4.92 2.06
C ALA A 51 -0.15 -5.24 2.15
N ASP A 52 0.54 -5.36 1.02
CA ASP A 52 1.97 -5.69 0.97
C ASP A 52 2.83 -4.61 1.62
N SER A 53 2.49 -3.35 1.36
CA SER A 53 3.16 -2.21 1.99
C SER A 53 2.99 -2.23 3.51
N GLU A 54 1.81 -2.60 4.01
CA GLU A 54 1.54 -2.64 5.44
C GLU A 54 2.30 -3.78 6.15
N LEU A 55 2.34 -4.98 5.55
CA LEU A 55 3.14 -6.09 6.07
C LEU A 55 4.63 -5.69 6.16
N ASN A 56 5.15 -5.12 5.10
CA ASN A 56 6.53 -4.63 5.05
C ASN A 56 6.76 -3.52 6.09
N GLY A 57 5.82 -2.57 6.18
CA GLY A 57 5.87 -1.46 7.13
C GLY A 57 5.85 -1.92 8.58
N ALA A 58 4.97 -2.85 8.93
CA ALA A 58 4.88 -3.40 10.28
C ALA A 58 6.19 -4.09 10.73
N MET A 59 6.88 -4.76 9.81
CA MET A 59 8.20 -5.36 10.09
C MET A 59 9.28 -4.29 10.21
N ARG A 60 9.29 -3.27 9.33
CA ARG A 60 10.24 -2.14 9.39
C ARG A 60 10.15 -1.39 10.72
N LEU A 61 8.94 -1.16 11.24
CA LEU A 61 8.75 -0.57 12.56
C LEU A 61 9.45 -1.39 13.65
N ARG A 62 9.28 -2.72 13.63
CA ARG A 62 9.89 -3.61 14.63
C ARG A 62 11.40 -3.58 14.57
N TYR A 63 11.99 -3.59 13.38
CA TYR A 63 13.43 -3.43 13.22
C TYR A 63 13.91 -2.08 13.76
N LEU A 64 13.25 -0.97 13.38
CA LEU A 64 13.60 0.36 13.87
C LEU A 64 13.51 0.48 15.39
N ALA A 65 12.49 -0.13 15.99
CA ALA A 65 12.24 0.00 17.43
C ALA A 65 13.16 -0.86 18.31
N VAL A 66 13.80 -1.90 17.76
CA VAL A 66 14.52 -2.92 18.53
C VAL A 66 15.97 -3.11 18.10
N GLU A 67 16.22 -3.21 16.78
CA GLU A 67 17.54 -3.57 16.27
C GLU A 67 18.52 -2.38 16.37
N PRO A 68 19.81 -2.64 16.62
CA PRO A 68 20.83 -1.60 16.56
C PRO A 68 21.10 -1.17 15.11
N LEU A 69 20.79 0.08 14.78
CA LEU A 69 21.02 0.70 13.46
C LEU A 69 20.55 -0.16 12.25
N PRO A 70 19.27 -0.54 12.20
CA PRO A 70 18.77 -1.43 11.15
C PRO A 70 18.86 -0.80 9.77
N ARG A 71 19.09 -1.62 8.76
CA ARG A 71 19.02 -1.23 7.36
C ARG A 71 17.62 -1.54 6.82
N ILE A 72 16.87 -0.50 6.48
CA ILE A 72 15.54 -0.60 5.88
C ILE A 72 15.70 -0.59 4.36
N VAL A 73 15.36 -1.70 3.74
CA VAL A 73 15.49 -1.87 2.29
C VAL A 73 14.22 -1.40 1.58
N ALA A 74 14.38 -0.54 0.58
CA ALA A 74 13.31 -0.20 -0.37
C ALA A 74 13.00 -1.41 -1.26
N TYR A 75 11.79 -1.45 -1.82
CA TYR A 75 11.40 -2.47 -2.79
C TYR A 75 10.70 -1.81 -3.98
N ASP A 76 10.83 -2.43 -5.15
CA ASP A 76 10.16 -2.00 -6.37
C ASP A 76 8.69 -2.43 -6.33
N GLN A 77 7.81 -1.45 -6.04
CA GLN A 77 6.37 -1.66 -5.89
C GLN A 77 5.70 -2.05 -7.22
N ASP A 78 6.18 -1.49 -8.33
CA ASP A 78 5.66 -1.79 -9.68
C ASP A 78 6.07 -3.21 -10.11
N ALA A 79 7.29 -3.62 -9.78
CA ALA A 79 7.73 -4.99 -9.98
C ALA A 79 6.88 -5.97 -9.17
N TRP A 80 6.60 -5.69 -7.89
CA TRP A 80 5.74 -6.56 -7.08
C TRP A 80 4.33 -6.67 -7.66
N ALA A 81 3.72 -5.56 -8.07
CA ALA A 81 2.39 -5.58 -8.67
C ALA A 81 2.33 -6.42 -9.94
N ARG A 82 3.40 -6.40 -10.75
CA ARG A 82 3.52 -7.13 -12.00
C ARG A 82 3.84 -8.62 -11.78
N GLU A 83 4.91 -8.91 -11.01
CA GLU A 83 5.44 -10.28 -10.86
C GLU A 83 4.52 -11.17 -10.01
N PHE A 84 3.79 -10.57 -9.04
CA PHE A 84 2.83 -11.29 -8.21
C PHE A 84 1.41 -11.24 -8.78
N ASP A 85 1.22 -10.71 -9.99
CA ASP A 85 -0.09 -10.56 -10.63
C ASP A 85 -1.18 -10.11 -9.65
N TYR A 86 -1.10 -8.87 -9.20
CA TYR A 86 -2.06 -8.34 -8.23
C TYR A 86 -3.52 -8.46 -8.70
N HIS A 87 -3.79 -8.51 -10.02
CA HIS A 87 -5.13 -8.77 -10.52
C HIS A 87 -5.63 -10.21 -10.26
N GLY A 88 -4.73 -11.14 -10.00
CA GLY A 88 -5.04 -12.53 -9.60
C GLY A 88 -5.29 -12.71 -8.11
N LEU A 89 -4.94 -11.72 -7.27
CA LEU A 89 -5.14 -11.78 -5.82
C LEU A 89 -6.56 -11.34 -5.42
N ASP A 90 -7.03 -11.82 -4.26
CA ASP A 90 -8.33 -11.41 -3.72
C ASP A 90 -8.21 -10.06 -2.97
N PRO A 91 -8.85 -8.97 -3.44
CA PRO A 91 -8.77 -7.68 -2.80
C PRO A 91 -9.45 -7.64 -1.42
N ASN A 92 -10.41 -8.55 -1.14
CA ASN A 92 -11.03 -8.64 0.20
C ASN A 92 -10.06 -9.26 1.21
N LEU A 93 -9.28 -10.25 0.77
CA LEU A 93 -8.21 -10.81 1.59
C LEU A 93 -7.13 -9.75 1.84
N ALA A 94 -6.73 -8.99 0.82
CA ALA A 94 -5.77 -7.90 0.96
C ALA A 94 -6.25 -6.84 1.99
N LEU A 95 -7.54 -6.45 1.96
CA LEU A 95 -8.13 -5.58 2.98
C LEU A 95 -8.08 -6.17 4.39
N SER A 96 -8.28 -7.48 4.50
CA SER A 96 -8.21 -8.19 5.78
C SER A 96 -6.79 -8.22 6.34
N VAL A 97 -5.80 -8.40 5.47
CA VAL A 97 -4.37 -8.34 5.82
C VAL A 97 -3.98 -6.94 6.31
N LEU A 98 -4.37 -5.89 5.58
CA LEU A 98 -4.15 -4.50 5.98
C LEU A 98 -4.74 -4.23 7.38
N ASP A 99 -6.00 -4.60 7.60
CA ASP A 99 -6.71 -4.39 8.86
C ASP A 99 -6.03 -5.15 10.01
N ALA A 100 -5.72 -6.42 9.82
CA ALA A 100 -5.07 -7.25 10.82
C ALA A 100 -3.67 -6.72 11.19
N ALA A 101 -2.87 -6.34 10.20
CA ALA A 101 -1.53 -5.80 10.42
C ALA A 101 -1.56 -4.49 11.22
N ARG A 102 -2.50 -3.58 10.92
CA ARG A 102 -2.66 -2.33 11.68
C ARG A 102 -3.16 -2.57 13.09
N ARG A 103 -4.19 -3.38 13.26
CA ARG A 103 -4.69 -3.75 14.59
C ARG A 103 -3.64 -4.43 15.44
N TRP A 104 -2.73 -5.19 14.85
CA TRP A 104 -1.60 -5.81 15.51
C TRP A 104 -0.47 -4.83 15.85
N THR A 105 -0.33 -3.75 15.07
CA THR A 105 0.76 -2.77 15.22
C THR A 105 0.39 -1.62 16.17
N VAL A 106 -0.87 -1.20 16.21
CA VAL A 106 -1.34 -0.09 17.07
C VAL A 106 -0.96 -0.29 18.54
N PRO A 107 -1.22 -1.45 19.18
CA PRO A 107 -0.81 -1.65 20.59
C PRO A 107 0.70 -1.62 20.81
N VAL A 108 1.50 -1.90 19.78
CA VAL A 108 2.97 -1.74 19.83
C VAL A 108 3.32 -0.26 19.91
N LEU A 109 2.77 0.57 19.01
CA LEU A 109 2.98 2.01 18.99
C LEU A 109 2.57 2.69 20.29
N GLU A 110 1.42 2.31 20.85
CA GLU A 110 0.87 2.86 22.09
C GLU A 110 1.72 2.56 23.33
N ARG A 111 2.48 1.45 23.30
CA ARG A 111 3.33 1.01 24.43
C ARG A 111 4.79 1.44 24.31
N MET A 112 5.18 2.06 23.18
CA MET A 112 6.56 2.46 22.97
C MET A 112 6.98 3.58 23.91
N GLY A 113 8.12 3.39 24.58
CA GLY A 113 8.74 4.41 25.40
C GLY A 113 9.52 5.44 24.59
N GLU A 114 9.90 6.55 25.24
CA GLU A 114 10.63 7.65 24.59
C GLU A 114 11.96 7.22 23.95
N GLU A 115 12.64 6.22 24.52
CA GLU A 115 13.86 5.66 23.93
C GLU A 115 13.59 5.04 22.56
N GLN A 116 12.52 4.23 22.44
CA GLN A 116 12.14 3.58 21.18
C GLN A 116 11.71 4.60 20.13
N TRP A 117 10.99 5.66 20.52
CA TRP A 117 10.60 6.74 19.60
C TRP A 117 11.80 7.50 19.01
N ARG A 118 12.93 7.55 19.71
CA ARG A 118 14.16 8.20 19.23
C ARG A 118 15.03 7.30 18.36
N ARG A 119 14.69 6.01 18.25
CA ARG A 119 15.47 5.06 17.46
C ARG A 119 15.40 5.36 15.97
N GLU A 120 16.46 4.98 15.29
CA GLU A 120 16.64 5.23 13.88
C GLU A 120 17.43 4.10 13.21
N GLY A 121 17.34 4.05 11.90
CA GLY A 121 18.11 3.18 11.03
C GLY A 121 18.48 3.90 9.74
N THR A 122 18.93 3.16 8.74
CA THR A 122 19.25 3.69 7.42
C THR A 122 18.32 3.09 6.38
N HIS A 123 17.55 3.94 5.70
CA HIS A 123 16.73 3.53 4.56
C HIS A 123 17.55 3.66 3.27
N THR A 124 17.50 2.64 2.40
CA THR A 124 18.34 2.58 1.19
C THR A 124 18.14 3.74 0.21
N GLU A 125 16.95 4.37 0.20
CA GLU A 125 16.64 5.51 -0.67
C GLU A 125 16.56 6.85 0.05
N ARG A 126 16.25 6.84 1.38
CA ARG A 126 15.99 8.08 2.15
C ARG A 126 17.11 8.45 3.10
N GLY A 127 18.12 7.58 3.26
CA GLY A 127 19.18 7.77 4.26
C GLY A 127 18.68 7.53 5.68
N ARG A 128 18.99 8.46 6.60
CA ARG A 128 18.51 8.38 7.99
C ARG A 128 16.99 8.25 8.04
N TYR A 129 16.49 7.29 8.81
CA TYR A 129 15.07 6.98 8.89
C TYR A 129 14.70 6.59 10.32
N THR A 130 13.83 7.36 10.94
CA THR A 130 13.45 7.22 12.35
C THR A 130 12.12 6.50 12.50
N VAL A 131 11.81 6.05 13.72
CA VAL A 131 10.46 5.54 14.08
C VAL A 131 9.39 6.62 13.84
N GLU A 132 9.70 7.89 14.09
CA GLU A 132 8.77 8.99 13.82
C GLU A 132 8.54 9.22 12.32
N ASP A 133 9.56 9.07 11.46
CA ASP A 133 9.41 9.13 10.01
C ASP A 133 8.54 7.98 9.50
N TRP A 134 8.71 6.79 10.10
CA TRP A 134 7.85 5.65 9.83
C TRP A 134 6.40 5.97 10.14
N LEU A 135 6.10 6.51 11.34
CA LEU A 135 4.74 6.82 11.75
C LEU A 135 4.09 7.85 10.83
N ARG A 136 4.79 8.95 10.50
CA ARG A 136 4.29 9.95 9.54
C ARG A 136 3.95 9.32 8.19
N THR A 137 4.87 8.49 7.67
CA THR A 137 4.69 7.82 6.38
C THR A 137 3.47 6.92 6.38
N PHE A 138 3.34 6.03 7.37
CA PHE A 138 2.29 5.02 7.38
C PHE A 138 0.93 5.53 7.87
N ALA A 139 0.89 6.59 8.67
CA ALA A 139 -0.35 7.29 9.01
C ALA A 139 -1.02 7.88 7.76
N GLU A 140 -0.25 8.47 6.85
CA GLU A 140 -0.76 9.12 5.63
C GLU A 140 -0.91 8.17 4.43
N HIS A 141 -0.22 7.04 4.42
CA HIS A 141 -0.08 6.15 3.27
C HIS A 141 -1.44 5.72 2.69
N VAL A 142 -2.31 5.16 3.52
CA VAL A 142 -3.61 4.64 3.06
C VAL A 142 -4.56 5.77 2.64
N ALA A 143 -4.53 6.92 3.33
CA ALA A 143 -5.32 8.07 2.92
C ALA A 143 -4.87 8.62 1.54
N THR A 144 -3.58 8.59 1.25
CA THR A 144 -3.04 8.93 -0.07
C THR A 144 -3.56 7.99 -1.15
N HIS A 145 -3.59 6.68 -0.89
CA HIS A 145 -4.14 5.69 -1.82
C HIS A 145 -5.65 5.76 -1.95
N ALA A 146 -6.39 6.09 -0.89
CA ALA A 146 -7.83 6.36 -0.98
C ALA A 146 -8.12 7.53 -1.93
N ARG A 147 -7.37 8.63 -1.83
CA ARG A 147 -7.46 9.75 -2.79
C ARG A 147 -7.06 9.35 -4.22
N GLN A 148 -6.10 8.43 -4.37
CA GLN A 148 -5.74 7.88 -5.68
C GLN A 148 -6.89 7.06 -6.27
N ILE A 149 -7.57 6.25 -5.49
CA ILE A 149 -8.78 5.52 -5.89
C ILE A 149 -9.86 6.49 -6.38
N ASP A 150 -10.16 7.55 -5.62
CA ASP A 150 -11.16 8.55 -6.02
C ASP A 150 -10.81 9.19 -7.37
N ARG A 151 -9.53 9.53 -7.60
CA ARG A 151 -9.07 10.05 -8.90
C ARG A 151 -9.22 9.03 -10.03
N THR A 152 -8.89 7.76 -9.76
CA THR A 152 -9.03 6.66 -10.73
C THR A 152 -10.50 6.47 -11.12
N VAL A 153 -11.42 6.49 -10.15
CA VAL A 153 -12.86 6.38 -10.41
C VAL A 153 -13.38 7.59 -11.19
N ALA A 154 -12.93 8.80 -10.86
CA ALA A 154 -13.30 10.00 -11.60
C ALA A 154 -12.85 9.93 -13.06
N ALA A 155 -11.62 9.50 -13.33
CA ALA A 155 -11.10 9.28 -14.67
C ALA A 155 -11.87 8.18 -15.43
N TRP A 156 -12.24 7.09 -14.75
CA TRP A 156 -13.05 6.02 -15.33
C TRP A 156 -14.43 6.51 -15.75
N LYS A 157 -15.08 7.36 -14.96
CA LYS A 157 -16.38 7.96 -15.29
C LYS A 157 -16.31 8.95 -16.46
N ALA A 158 -15.20 9.67 -16.58
CA ALA A 158 -14.99 10.68 -17.63
C ALA A 158 -14.49 10.10 -18.98
N ARG A 159 -14.19 8.77 -19.07
CA ARG A 159 -13.71 8.16 -20.30
C ARG A 159 -14.76 8.22 -21.42
N PRO A 160 -14.36 8.32 -22.70
CA PRO A 160 -15.30 8.28 -23.83
C PRO A 160 -16.14 7.00 -23.82
N SER A 161 -17.45 7.13 -24.08
CA SER A 161 -18.37 6.00 -24.21
C SER A 161 -17.97 5.18 -25.46
N GLY A 162 -17.32 4.02 -25.27
CA GLY A 162 -16.84 3.16 -26.37
C GLY A 162 -15.53 2.40 -26.08
N GLU A 163 -14.80 2.78 -25.07
CA GLU A 163 -13.58 2.07 -24.66
C GLU A 163 -13.93 0.89 -23.73
N THR A 164 -14.51 -0.17 -24.30
CA THR A 164 -14.55 -1.48 -23.64
C THR A 164 -13.12 -1.97 -23.49
N ALA A 165 -12.75 -2.45 -22.32
CA ALA A 165 -11.45 -3.03 -22.02
C ALA A 165 -11.06 -4.05 -23.10
N LYS A 166 -10.27 -3.64 -24.09
CA LYS A 166 -9.52 -4.57 -24.92
C LYS A 166 -8.40 -5.14 -24.04
N GLY A 167 -8.71 -6.26 -23.40
CA GLY A 167 -7.71 -7.09 -22.78
C GLY A 167 -6.65 -7.40 -23.82
N SER A 168 -5.41 -7.01 -23.53
CA SER A 168 -4.26 -7.37 -24.35
C SER A 168 -4.10 -8.90 -24.27
N LEU A 169 -4.70 -9.61 -25.23
CA LEU A 169 -4.32 -10.97 -25.56
C LEU A 169 -2.97 -10.86 -26.26
N VAL A 170 -1.88 -10.90 -25.51
CA VAL A 170 -0.58 -11.22 -26.05
C VAL A 170 -0.64 -12.71 -26.42
N ALA A 171 -0.76 -12.96 -27.73
CA ALA A 171 -0.69 -14.30 -28.29
C ALA A 171 0.66 -14.92 -27.90
N LEU A 172 0.63 -15.92 -27.04
CA LEU A 172 1.73 -16.86 -26.86
C LEU A 172 1.85 -17.68 -28.14
N GLY A 173 2.71 -17.21 -29.03
CA GLY A 173 3.13 -17.96 -30.21
C GLY A 173 3.84 -19.22 -29.80
N HIS A 174 3.15 -20.35 -29.87
CA HIS A 174 3.76 -21.67 -29.85
C HIS A 174 4.68 -21.80 -31.05
N ARG A 175 5.98 -21.62 -30.87
CA ARG A 175 6.96 -22.17 -31.81
C ARG A 175 7.09 -23.65 -31.51
N ARG A 176 6.41 -24.48 -32.30
CA ARG A 176 6.81 -25.87 -32.50
C ARG A 176 8.10 -25.86 -33.32
N THR A 177 9.20 -26.27 -32.74
CA THR A 177 10.37 -26.76 -33.49
C THR A 177 10.25 -28.27 -33.51
N GLY A 178 9.91 -28.81 -34.68
CA GLY A 178 10.19 -30.20 -34.99
C GLY A 178 11.65 -30.31 -35.45
N GLU A 179 12.29 -31.30 -35.00
CA GLU A 179 13.21 -32.33 -35.55
C GLU A 179 14.03 -32.87 -34.40
#